data_5ae5816eb5046f3eb2d169e9ffc89472
#
_entry.id   5ae5816eb5046f3eb2d169e9ffc89472
#
_cell.length_a   1.000
_cell.length_b   1.000
_cell.length_c   1.000
_cell.angle_alpha   90.00
_cell.angle_beta   90.00
_cell.angle_gamma   90.00
#
_symmetry.space_group_name_H-M   'P 1'
#
loop_
_entity.id
_entity.type
_entity.pdbx_description
1 polymer ?
#
loop_
_entity_poly.entity_id
_entity_poly.type
_entity_poly.pdbx_seq_one_letter_code
_entity_poly.pdbx_strand_id
1 'polypeptide(L)'
;MCIRDSVIPIFLVAFSVTLFALALNLWFGRRTNYGPERVLCQFGCCCGSTATGLLLLRIIDPDFSTPATLELAFFNVGIVVTCAPILYFFAPAFYTFTGMEILMIYGAITVIGIAAMFALKLVGQKQW
;
A
#
# COMPACT_ATOMS: atom_id res chain seq x y z
N MET A 1 -3.21 -21.40 -25.57
CA MET A 1 -3.49 -20.16 -24.81
C MET A 1 -2.28 -19.27 -25.01
N CYS A 2 -2.39 -18.22 -25.81
CA CYS A 2 -1.22 -17.41 -26.17
C CYS A 2 -0.87 -16.47 -25.00
N ILE A 3 0.35 -16.59 -24.49
CA ILE A 3 0.92 -15.71 -23.44
C ILE A 3 0.74 -14.22 -23.83
N ARG A 4 0.76 -13.92 -25.12
CA ARG A 4 0.60 -12.60 -25.69
C ARG A 4 -0.74 -11.93 -25.37
N ASP A 5 -1.82 -12.69 -25.27
CA ASP A 5 -3.16 -12.14 -25.02
C ASP A 5 -3.38 -11.77 -23.54
N SER A 6 -2.57 -12.34 -22.64
CA SER A 6 -2.64 -12.05 -21.21
C SER A 6 -1.72 -10.91 -20.76
N VAL A 7 -0.72 -10.54 -21.56
CA VAL A 7 0.24 -9.49 -21.19
C VAL A 7 -0.42 -8.11 -21.12
N ILE A 8 -1.28 -7.80 -22.09
CA ILE A 8 -1.94 -6.49 -22.16
C ILE A 8 -2.84 -6.24 -20.95
N PRO A 9 -3.78 -7.15 -20.57
CA PRO A 9 -4.63 -6.92 -19.40
C PRO A 9 -3.82 -6.89 -18.09
N ILE A 10 -2.79 -7.72 -17.95
CA ILE A 10 -1.92 -7.69 -16.77
C ILE A 10 -1.19 -6.34 -16.66
N PHE A 11 -0.65 -5.85 -17.76
CA PHE A 11 0.03 -4.55 -17.80
C PHE A 11 -0.92 -3.40 -17.45
N LEU A 12 -2.14 -3.39 -18.02
CA LEU A 12 -3.14 -2.36 -17.73
C LEU A 12 -3.55 -2.35 -16.26
N VAL A 13 -3.77 -3.53 -15.67
CA VAL A 13 -4.11 -3.64 -14.24
C VAL A 13 -2.96 -3.17 -13.38
N ALA A 14 -1.75 -3.64 -13.63
CA ALA A 14 -0.57 -3.23 -12.86
C ALA A 14 -0.33 -1.72 -12.94
N PHE A 15 -0.46 -1.14 -14.14
CA PHE A 15 -0.31 0.30 -14.36
C PHE A 15 -1.38 1.10 -13.61
N SER A 16 -2.64 0.67 -13.67
CA SER A 16 -3.75 1.33 -12.98
C SER A 16 -3.56 1.30 -11.46
N VAL A 17 -3.16 0.14 -10.91
CA VAL A 17 -2.90 -0.01 -9.46
C VAL A 17 -1.73 0.86 -9.03
N THR A 18 -0.67 0.93 -9.82
CA THR A 18 0.50 1.76 -9.53
C THR A 18 0.15 3.25 -9.52
N LEU A 19 -0.62 3.72 -10.51
CA LEU A 19 -1.08 5.12 -10.55
C LEU A 19 -1.98 5.45 -9.36
N PHE A 20 -2.88 4.55 -9.01
CA PHE A 20 -3.76 4.74 -7.86
C PHE A 20 -2.98 4.77 -6.55
N ALA A 21 -2.03 3.86 -6.37
CA ALA A 21 -1.13 3.84 -5.22
C ALA A 21 -0.32 5.13 -5.12
N LEU A 22 0.22 5.63 -6.24
CA LEU A 22 0.96 6.89 -6.28
C LEU A 22 0.06 8.07 -5.86
N ALA A 23 -1.14 8.16 -6.40
CA ALA A 23 -2.08 9.23 -6.08
C ALA A 23 -2.45 9.24 -4.58
N LEU A 24 -2.72 8.06 -4.01
CA LEU A 24 -2.99 7.92 -2.58
C LEU A 24 -1.80 8.33 -1.72
N ASN A 25 -0.60 7.85 -2.04
CA ASN A 25 0.60 8.19 -1.29
C ASN A 25 0.92 9.68 -1.36
N LEU A 26 0.75 10.32 -2.51
CA LEU A 26 0.91 11.77 -2.65
C LEU A 26 -0.14 12.55 -1.85
N TRP A 27 -1.38 12.08 -1.84
CA TRP A 27 -2.46 12.73 -1.10
C TRP A 27 -2.23 12.68 0.42
N PHE A 28 -1.81 11.51 0.94
CA PHE A 28 -1.47 11.36 2.35
C PHE A 28 -0.17 12.08 2.71
N GLY A 29 0.85 11.99 1.87
CA GLY A 29 2.15 12.61 2.12
C GLY A 29 2.10 14.13 2.25
N ARG A 30 1.18 14.79 1.53
CA ARG A 30 0.96 16.24 1.65
C ARG A 30 0.42 16.66 3.02
N ARG A 31 -0.08 15.72 3.81
CA ARG A 31 -0.67 15.97 5.13
C ARG A 31 0.23 15.56 6.30
N THR A 32 1.42 15.04 6.01
CA THR A 32 2.36 14.55 7.02
C THR A 32 3.66 15.33 6.96
N ASN A 33 4.35 15.44 8.11
CA ASN A 33 5.73 15.92 8.14
C ASN A 33 6.64 14.92 7.44
N TYR A 34 7.77 15.40 6.87
CA TYR A 34 8.66 14.58 6.05
C TYR A 34 7.92 13.90 4.88
N GLY A 35 7.06 14.67 4.21
CA GLY A 35 6.18 14.18 3.14
C GLY A 35 6.91 13.45 2.02
N PRO A 36 7.97 14.01 1.38
CA PRO A 36 8.65 13.36 0.27
C PRO A 36 9.34 12.06 0.67
N GLU A 37 9.99 12.01 1.83
CA GLU A 37 10.67 10.82 2.34
C GLU A 37 9.69 9.68 2.61
N ARG A 38 8.58 9.98 3.27
CA ARG A 38 7.53 9.00 3.56
C ARG A 38 6.84 8.51 2.30
N VAL A 39 6.49 9.43 1.38
CA VAL A 39 5.82 9.08 0.13
C VAL A 39 6.66 8.14 -0.70
N LEU A 40 7.95 8.44 -0.90
CA LEU A 40 8.83 7.61 -1.71
C LEU A 40 9.11 6.25 -1.08
N CYS A 41 9.35 6.26 0.23
CA CYS A 41 9.59 5.04 0.99
C CYS A 41 8.37 4.09 0.92
N GLN A 42 7.19 4.62 1.18
CA GLN A 42 5.95 3.86 1.21
C GLN A 42 5.50 3.42 -0.19
N PHE A 43 5.64 4.30 -1.19
CA PHE A 43 5.38 3.98 -2.58
C PHE A 43 6.28 2.86 -3.08
N GLY A 44 7.58 2.94 -2.80
CA GLY A 44 8.52 1.88 -3.16
C GLY A 44 8.20 0.54 -2.51
N CYS A 45 7.72 0.55 -1.27
CA CYS A 45 7.28 -0.65 -0.57
C CYS A 45 5.99 -1.22 -1.17
N CYS A 46 5.01 -0.38 -1.51
CA CYS A 46 3.74 -0.81 -2.08
C CYS A 46 3.86 -1.34 -3.51
N CYS A 47 4.75 -0.76 -4.33
CA CYS A 47 4.92 -1.13 -5.73
C CYS A 47 6.04 -2.15 -5.98
N GLY A 48 6.84 -2.44 -4.97
CA GLY A 48 7.95 -3.37 -5.09
C GLY A 48 8.17 -4.18 -3.82
N SER A 49 9.21 -3.82 -3.09
CA SER A 49 9.58 -4.47 -1.84
C SER A 49 10.09 -3.44 -0.83
N THR A 50 10.25 -3.86 0.41
CA THR A 50 10.89 -3.04 1.44
C THR A 50 12.26 -2.52 1.01
N ALA A 51 13.03 -3.36 0.30
CA ALA A 51 14.33 -2.97 -0.24
C ALA A 51 14.21 -1.82 -1.26
N THR A 52 13.19 -1.86 -2.13
CA THR A 52 12.92 -0.78 -3.09
C THR A 52 12.54 0.51 -2.36
N GLY A 53 11.73 0.42 -1.32
CA GLY A 53 11.38 1.58 -0.48
C GLY A 53 12.60 2.20 0.19
N LEU A 54 13.50 1.38 0.76
CA LEU A 54 14.74 1.85 1.35
C LEU A 54 15.72 2.47 0.33
N LEU A 55 15.80 1.92 -0.88
CA LEU A 55 16.61 2.49 -1.94
C LEU A 55 16.11 3.86 -2.37
N LEU A 56 14.79 4.03 -2.50
CA LEU A 56 14.19 5.32 -2.81
C LEU A 56 14.40 6.34 -1.68
N LEU A 57 14.28 5.89 -0.43
CA LEU A 57 14.54 6.75 0.73
C LEU A 57 16.00 7.22 0.74
N ARG A 58 16.95 6.33 0.45
CA ARG A 58 18.39 6.65 0.43
C ARG A 58 18.77 7.71 -0.61
N ILE A 59 17.97 7.92 -1.64
CA ILE A 59 18.20 8.97 -2.63
C ILE A 59 17.98 10.36 -2.02
N ILE A 60 17.02 10.50 -1.10
CA ILE A 60 16.66 11.78 -0.47
C ILE A 60 17.36 11.95 0.88
N ASP A 61 17.44 10.88 1.65
CA ASP A 61 18.06 10.84 2.98
C ASP A 61 19.16 9.78 3.00
N PRO A 62 20.39 10.11 2.52
CA PRO A 62 21.51 9.15 2.44
C PRO A 62 21.94 8.62 3.80
N ASP A 63 21.79 9.44 4.85
CA ASP A 63 22.24 9.16 6.21
C ASP A 63 21.15 8.52 7.08
N PHE A 64 19.94 8.30 6.53
CA PHE A 64 18.78 7.78 7.26
C PHE A 64 18.50 8.55 8.57
N SER A 65 18.66 9.86 8.52
CA SER A 65 18.48 10.75 9.66
C SER A 65 17.00 10.93 10.02
N THR A 66 16.10 10.65 9.08
CA THR A 66 14.65 10.78 9.28
C THR A 66 14.05 9.53 9.94
N PRO A 67 12.95 9.69 10.69
CA PRO A 67 12.24 8.56 11.30
C PRO A 67 11.55 7.65 10.28
N ALA A 68 11.57 7.99 8.98
CA ALA A 68 10.89 7.24 7.93
C ALA A 68 11.35 5.77 7.83
N THR A 69 12.62 5.49 8.13
CA THR A 69 13.17 4.12 8.15
C THR A 69 12.52 3.27 9.24
N LEU A 70 12.38 3.82 10.43
CA LEU A 70 11.75 3.14 11.56
C LEU A 70 10.25 2.91 11.30
N GLU A 71 9.59 3.94 10.76
CA GLU A 71 8.17 3.86 10.36
C GLU A 71 7.94 2.79 9.30
N LEU A 72 8.86 2.63 8.34
CA LEU A 72 8.79 1.56 7.34
C LEU A 72 8.88 0.18 7.96
N ALA A 73 9.72 -0.01 8.98
CA ALA A 73 9.83 -1.28 9.70
C ALA A 73 8.51 -1.64 10.38
N PHE A 74 7.89 -0.70 11.10
CA PHE A 74 6.58 -0.91 11.72
C PHE A 74 5.47 -1.14 10.69
N PHE A 75 5.51 -0.42 9.58
CA PHE A 75 4.57 -0.60 8.47
C PHE A 75 4.63 -2.02 7.89
N ASN A 76 5.84 -2.58 7.71
CA ASN A 76 6.01 -3.95 7.23
C ASN A 76 5.44 -5.00 8.21
N VAL A 77 5.67 -4.83 9.51
CA VAL A 77 5.07 -5.70 10.52
C VAL A 77 3.55 -5.61 10.45
N GLY A 78 2.99 -4.40 10.35
CA GLY A 78 1.56 -4.20 10.19
C GLY A 78 0.98 -4.87 8.94
N ILE A 79 1.67 -4.77 7.80
CA ILE A 79 1.26 -5.45 6.57
C ILE A 79 1.25 -6.97 6.75
N VAL A 80 2.32 -7.55 7.29
CA VAL A 80 2.40 -9.01 7.49
C VAL A 80 1.25 -9.49 8.37
N VAL A 81 1.01 -8.82 9.49
CA VAL A 81 -0.08 -9.18 10.42
C VAL A 81 -1.46 -9.06 9.78
N THR A 82 -1.67 -8.06 8.92
CA THR A 82 -2.98 -7.79 8.31
C THR A 82 -3.19 -8.57 7.01
N CYS A 83 -2.18 -8.59 6.14
CA CYS A 83 -2.31 -9.19 4.81
C CYS A 83 -2.12 -10.71 4.81
N ALA A 84 -1.31 -11.27 5.72
CA ALA A 84 -1.12 -12.72 5.76
C ALA A 84 -2.42 -13.49 6.03
N PRO A 85 -3.24 -13.16 7.04
CA PRO A 85 -4.54 -13.81 7.22
C PRO A 85 -5.45 -13.65 5.99
N ILE A 86 -5.47 -12.46 5.38
CA ILE A 86 -6.29 -12.20 4.20
C ILE A 86 -5.86 -13.10 3.04
N LEU A 87 -4.56 -13.20 2.77
CA LEU A 87 -4.03 -14.05 1.70
C LEU A 87 -4.27 -15.53 1.96
N TYR A 88 -4.04 -16.00 3.20
CA TYR A 88 -4.18 -17.42 3.53
C TYR A 88 -5.63 -17.89 3.59
N PHE A 89 -6.56 -17.05 4.05
CA PHE A 89 -7.96 -17.41 4.15
C PHE A 89 -8.75 -17.14 2.87
N PHE A 90 -8.42 -16.05 2.15
CA PHE A 90 -9.17 -15.64 0.96
C PHE A 90 -8.58 -16.14 -0.36
N ALA A 91 -7.30 -16.50 -0.44
CA ALA A 91 -6.76 -17.10 -1.67
C ALA A 91 -7.50 -18.39 -2.08
N PRO A 92 -7.81 -19.33 -1.17
CA PRO A 92 -8.66 -20.48 -1.50
C PRO A 92 -10.10 -20.08 -1.84
N ALA A 93 -10.60 -18.97 -1.29
CA ALA A 93 -11.96 -18.51 -1.54
C ALA A 93 -12.20 -18.06 -2.99
N PHE A 94 -11.16 -17.71 -3.74
CA PHE A 94 -11.28 -17.42 -5.19
C PHE A 94 -11.82 -18.59 -6.00
N TYR A 95 -11.70 -19.82 -5.49
CA TYR A 95 -12.23 -21.01 -6.15
C TYR A 95 -13.69 -21.32 -5.76
N THR A 96 -14.18 -20.75 -4.66
CA THR A 96 -15.49 -21.06 -4.10
C THR A 96 -16.48 -19.91 -4.20
N PHE A 97 -16.02 -18.67 -4.25
CA PHE A 97 -16.85 -17.47 -4.30
C PHE A 97 -16.90 -16.85 -5.70
N THR A 98 -18.04 -16.25 -6.01
CA THR A 98 -18.22 -15.49 -7.24
C THR A 98 -17.45 -14.16 -7.15
N GLY A 99 -16.92 -13.66 -8.27
CA GLY A 99 -16.12 -12.43 -8.31
C GLY A 99 -16.78 -11.21 -7.66
N MET A 100 -18.11 -11.10 -7.69
CA MET A 100 -18.85 -10.03 -7.03
C MET A 100 -18.84 -10.13 -5.51
N GLU A 101 -18.88 -11.34 -4.96
CA GLU A 101 -18.81 -11.56 -3.51
C GLU A 101 -17.43 -11.19 -2.96
N ILE A 102 -16.39 -11.56 -3.70
CA ILE A 102 -15.01 -11.19 -3.37
C ILE A 102 -14.85 -9.67 -3.36
N LEU A 103 -15.37 -8.98 -4.39
CA LEU A 103 -15.31 -7.52 -4.47
C LEU A 103 -16.03 -6.85 -3.28
N MET A 104 -17.18 -7.37 -2.87
CA MET A 104 -17.91 -6.85 -1.71
C MET A 104 -17.15 -7.05 -0.41
N ILE A 105 -16.52 -8.20 -0.21
CA ILE A 105 -15.74 -8.50 1.00
C ILE A 105 -14.53 -7.56 1.11
N TYR A 106 -13.74 -7.42 0.03
CA TYR A 106 -12.60 -6.51 0.03
C TYR A 106 -13.02 -5.04 0.14
N GLY A 107 -14.13 -4.66 -0.48
CA GLY A 107 -14.72 -3.34 -0.33
C GLY A 107 -15.11 -3.04 1.12
N ALA A 108 -15.76 -3.98 1.79
CA ALA A 108 -16.15 -3.84 3.20
C ALA A 108 -14.91 -3.70 4.11
N ILE A 109 -13.88 -4.53 3.92
CA ILE A 109 -12.62 -4.44 4.67
C ILE A 109 -11.95 -3.08 4.47
N THR A 110 -11.93 -2.57 3.24
CA THR A 110 -11.35 -1.26 2.92
C THR A 110 -12.12 -0.14 3.61
N VAL A 111 -13.45 -0.17 3.57
CA VAL A 111 -14.30 0.84 4.24
C VAL A 111 -14.09 0.81 5.75
N ILE A 112 -14.05 -0.38 6.36
CA ILE A 112 -13.78 -0.54 7.80
C ILE A 112 -12.39 0.02 8.15
N GLY A 113 -11.37 -0.26 7.34
CA GLY A 113 -10.02 0.27 7.53
C GLY A 113 -9.97 1.80 7.48
N ILE A 114 -10.64 2.40 6.50
CA ILE A 114 -10.74 3.86 6.37
C ILE A 114 -11.50 4.45 7.57
N ALA A 115 -12.62 3.86 7.95
CA ALA A 115 -13.42 4.30 9.10
C ALA A 115 -12.59 4.22 10.40
N ALA A 116 -11.82 3.16 10.60
CA ALA A 116 -10.92 3.01 11.74
C ALA A 116 -9.84 4.10 11.78
N MET A 117 -9.25 4.45 10.63
CA MET A 117 -8.27 5.53 10.53
C MET A 117 -8.87 6.89 10.94
N PHE A 118 -10.11 7.18 10.53
CA PHE A 118 -10.81 8.40 10.94
C PHE A 118 -11.21 8.38 12.43
N ALA A 119 -11.68 7.24 12.93
CA ALA A 119 -12.05 7.06 14.33
C ALA A 119 -10.85 7.23 15.27
N LEU A 120 -9.70 6.70 14.90
CA LEU A 120 -8.45 6.84 15.66
C LEU A 120 -7.79 8.22 15.48
N LYS A 121 -8.40 9.14 14.72
CA LYS A 121 -7.88 10.48 14.42
C LYS A 121 -6.45 10.50 13.88
N LEU A 122 -6.02 9.43 13.21
CA LEU A 122 -4.71 9.34 12.60
C LEU A 122 -4.58 10.27 11.38
N VAL A 123 -5.72 10.63 10.78
CA VAL A 123 -5.81 11.57 9.65
C VAL A 123 -6.24 12.93 10.21
N GLY A 124 -5.28 13.83 10.41
CA GLY A 124 -5.65 15.20 10.78
C GLY A 124 -4.80 15.88 11.86
N GLN A 125 -3.84 15.22 12.43
CA GLN A 125 -2.84 15.95 13.22
C GLN A 125 -1.88 16.67 12.26
N LYS A 126 -2.24 17.92 11.91
CA LYS A 126 -1.26 18.88 11.45
C LYS A 126 -0.29 19.12 12.61
N GLN A 127 0.82 18.43 12.62
CA GLN A 127 1.97 18.87 13.38
C GLN A 127 2.78 19.78 12.46
N TRP A 128 2.71 21.05 12.77
CA TRP A 128 3.60 22.08 12.24
C TRP A 128 4.96 21.97 12.92
#